data_c878f97f9408cb0b7782d449f84d2521
#
_entry.id   c878f97f9408cb0b7782d449f84d2521
#
_cell.length_a   1.000
_cell.length_b   1.000
_cell.length_c   1.000
_cell.angle_alpha   90.00
_cell.angle_beta   90.00
_cell.angle_gamma   90.00
#
_symmetry.space_group_name_H-M   'P 1'
#
loop_
_entity.id
_entity.type
_entity.pdbx_description
1 polymer ?
#
loop_
_entity_poly.entity_id
_entity_poly.type
_entity_poly.pdbx_seq_one_letter_code
_entity_poly.pdbx_strand_id
1 'polypeptide(L)'
;MKKTFLMAVTALMMAINMNAQEGYEDTKHEVSIALGIEANSQWIDDFETGFTVLSGYRCENEKYMEPISAEYFYHINKWLGIGSIFVYGNHKQELYNIYSSKHISYDDRIAKRSYNYYTLLPTVKFNFVRKKNFGLYSKAGLGVTYRTESIVYDDNSEDYSEKAMLFNWQLSLIGVEAGSPYMRAFAELGFGEQGVVCAGLRYKF
;
A
#
# COMPACT_ATOMS: atom_id res chain seq x y z
N MET A 1 7.24 -21.25 -2.90
CA MET A 1 6.95 -19.98 -2.24
C MET A 1 5.59 -19.96 -1.53
N LYS A 2 4.44 -20.33 -2.14
CA LYS A 2 3.11 -20.31 -1.45
C LYS A 2 3.02 -21.21 -0.21
N LYS A 3 3.65 -22.40 -0.23
CA LYS A 3 3.64 -23.35 0.92
C LYS A 3 4.50 -22.86 2.10
N THR A 4 5.63 -22.22 1.84
CA THR A 4 6.51 -21.66 2.88
C THR A 4 5.88 -20.45 3.59
N PHE A 5 5.15 -19.61 2.85
CA PHE A 5 4.41 -18.50 3.45
C PHE A 5 3.27 -18.99 4.36
N LEU A 6 2.49 -19.98 3.90
CA LEU A 6 1.42 -20.58 4.71
C LEU A 6 1.97 -21.26 5.98
N MET A 7 3.11 -21.97 5.89
CA MET A 7 3.76 -22.57 7.06
C MET A 7 4.29 -21.52 8.04
N ALA A 8 4.84 -20.40 7.55
CA ALA A 8 5.30 -19.30 8.40
C ALA A 8 4.14 -18.63 9.16
N VAL A 9 3.01 -18.42 8.50
CA VAL A 9 1.80 -17.86 9.12
C VAL A 9 1.23 -18.86 10.14
N THR A 10 1.21 -20.18 9.84
CA THR A 10 0.73 -21.20 10.77
C THR A 10 1.66 -21.37 11.97
N ALA A 11 2.98 -21.34 11.77
CA ALA A 11 3.97 -21.37 12.85
C ALA A 11 3.88 -20.13 13.75
N LEU A 12 3.64 -18.94 13.16
CA LEU A 12 3.40 -17.71 13.90
C LEU A 12 2.10 -17.80 14.74
N MET A 13 1.04 -18.38 14.19
CA MET A 13 -0.21 -18.63 14.92
C MET A 13 -0.06 -19.65 16.05
N MET A 14 0.82 -20.67 15.90
CA MET A 14 1.09 -21.65 16.97
C MET A 14 1.98 -21.09 18.08
N ALA A 15 2.86 -20.14 17.81
CA ALA A 15 3.67 -19.46 18.81
C ALA A 15 2.85 -18.51 19.74
N ILE A 16 1.61 -18.23 19.38
CA ILE A 16 0.71 -17.30 20.09
C ILE A 16 -0.05 -17.95 21.24
N ASN A 17 0.07 -19.27 21.45
CA ASN A 17 -0.55 -19.97 22.57
C ASN A 17 0.26 -19.82 23.85
N MET A 18 0.36 -18.60 24.40
CA MET A 18 0.98 -18.46 25.71
C MET A 18 0.31 -17.40 26.58
N ASN A 19 -0.24 -17.91 27.66
CA ASN A 19 -0.47 -17.31 28.96
C ASN A 19 -1.35 -16.05 29.02
N ALA A 20 -2.60 -16.29 29.39
CA ALA A 20 -3.46 -15.31 30.01
C ALA A 20 -2.80 -14.83 31.32
N GLN A 21 -2.11 -13.70 31.30
CA GLN A 21 -1.73 -12.98 32.50
C GLN A 21 -2.74 -11.86 32.77
N GLU A 22 -3.26 -11.82 33.97
CA GLU A 22 -4.08 -10.75 34.51
C GLU A 22 -3.27 -9.44 34.49
N GLY A 23 -3.91 -8.33 34.11
CA GLY A 23 -3.30 -6.99 34.19
C GLY A 23 -2.99 -6.32 32.87
N TYR A 24 -3.68 -6.68 31.76
CA TYR A 24 -3.58 -5.93 30.51
C TYR A 24 -4.28 -4.57 30.65
N GLU A 25 -3.49 -3.50 30.74
CA GLU A 25 -3.98 -2.14 30.51
C GLU A 25 -4.25 -1.95 29.01
N ASP A 26 -5.41 -1.41 28.65
CA ASP A 26 -5.76 -1.10 27.27
C ASP A 26 -4.79 -0.04 26.73
N THR A 27 -3.82 -0.45 25.94
CA THR A 27 -2.89 0.46 25.26
C THR A 27 -3.66 1.44 24.40
N LYS A 28 -3.32 2.73 24.50
CA LYS A 28 -4.03 3.79 23.76
C LYS A 28 -3.38 4.12 22.43
N HIS A 29 -2.12 3.83 22.28
CA HIS A 29 -1.35 4.16 21.10
C HIS A 29 -0.98 2.90 20.32
N GLU A 30 -0.99 2.99 19.01
CA GLU A 30 -0.46 1.94 18.15
C GLU A 30 0.28 2.55 16.95
N VAL A 31 1.39 1.92 16.59
CA VAL A 31 2.14 2.17 15.35
C VAL A 31 2.21 0.89 14.55
N SER A 32 2.16 0.98 13.24
CA SER A 32 2.29 -0.20 12.37
C SER A 32 3.02 0.12 11.09
N ILE A 33 3.63 -0.93 10.52
CA ILE A 33 4.17 -0.95 9.17
C ILE A 33 3.54 -2.10 8.41
N ALA A 34 3.23 -1.87 7.13
CA ALA A 34 2.59 -2.88 6.30
C ALA A 34 3.03 -2.80 4.84
N LEU A 35 2.82 -3.92 4.15
CA LEU A 35 2.90 -4.06 2.71
C LEU A 35 1.51 -4.36 2.18
N GLY A 36 1.14 -3.70 1.11
CA GLY A 36 -0.12 -3.92 0.42
C GLY A 36 0.08 -4.56 -0.95
N ILE A 37 -1.02 -4.87 -1.62
CA ILE A 37 -1.06 -5.38 -2.99
C ILE A 37 -2.21 -4.67 -3.71
N GLU A 38 -1.95 -4.20 -4.94
CA GLU A 38 -2.93 -3.51 -5.79
C GLU A 38 -3.49 -2.21 -5.17
N ALA A 39 -2.64 -1.20 -5.06
CA ALA A 39 -3.04 0.13 -4.61
C ALA A 39 -3.93 0.86 -5.63
N ASN A 40 -4.73 1.81 -5.14
CA ASN A 40 -5.60 2.64 -5.97
C ASN A 40 -4.82 3.45 -7.02
N SER A 41 -3.62 3.94 -6.69
CA SER A 41 -2.72 4.61 -7.61
C SER A 41 -2.29 3.72 -8.78
N GLN A 42 -2.13 2.41 -8.59
CA GLN A 42 -1.82 1.46 -9.67
C GLN A 42 -2.96 1.36 -10.68
N TRP A 43 -4.20 1.35 -10.24
CA TRP A 43 -5.38 1.33 -11.15
C TRP A 43 -5.50 2.61 -11.97
N ILE A 44 -5.14 3.76 -11.38
CA ILE A 44 -5.10 5.04 -12.11
C ILE A 44 -4.03 4.99 -13.20
N ASP A 45 -2.85 4.46 -12.89
CA ASP A 45 -1.75 4.31 -13.85
C ASP A 45 -2.11 3.36 -14.99
N ASP A 46 -2.75 2.23 -14.70
CA ASP A 46 -3.19 1.28 -15.73
C ASP A 46 -4.19 1.94 -16.69
N PHE A 47 -5.07 2.80 -16.17
CA PHE A 47 -6.01 3.56 -16.98
C PHE A 47 -5.30 4.62 -17.84
N GLU A 48 -4.35 5.38 -17.27
CA GLU A 48 -3.53 6.35 -18.01
C GLU A 48 -2.67 5.66 -19.09
N THR A 49 -2.12 4.47 -18.78
CA THR A 49 -1.38 3.64 -19.74
C THR A 49 -2.26 3.25 -20.93
N GLY A 50 -3.52 2.88 -20.68
CA GLY A 50 -4.49 2.60 -21.73
C GLY A 50 -4.68 3.78 -22.71
N PHE A 51 -4.78 5.01 -22.22
CA PHE A 51 -4.83 6.21 -23.06
C PHE A 51 -3.53 6.47 -23.80
N THR A 52 -2.38 6.22 -23.20
CA THR A 52 -1.06 6.36 -23.82
C THR A 52 -0.93 5.41 -25.02
N VAL A 53 -1.41 4.18 -24.89
CA VAL A 53 -1.45 3.19 -26.00
C VAL A 53 -2.36 3.66 -27.13
N LEU A 54 -3.54 4.21 -26.82
CA LEU A 54 -4.45 4.80 -27.83
C LEU A 54 -3.82 5.99 -28.56
N SER A 55 -2.89 6.69 -27.95
CA SER A 55 -2.15 7.81 -28.55
C SER A 55 -0.95 7.39 -29.42
N GLY A 56 -0.75 6.08 -29.63
CA GLY A 56 0.28 5.55 -30.53
C GLY A 56 1.62 5.23 -29.86
N TYR A 57 1.65 5.13 -28.54
CA TYR A 57 2.80 4.67 -27.77
C TYR A 57 2.52 3.30 -27.15
N ARG A 58 3.58 2.51 -26.99
CA ARG A 58 3.53 1.23 -26.28
C ARG A 58 4.32 1.33 -25.00
N CYS A 59 3.71 0.92 -23.88
CA CYS A 59 4.35 0.80 -22.59
C CYS A 59 4.82 -0.64 -22.40
N GLU A 60 6.07 -0.82 -21.99
CA GLU A 60 6.66 -2.13 -21.71
C GLU A 60 7.50 -2.05 -20.42
N ASN A 61 7.89 -3.23 -19.91
CA ASN A 61 8.73 -3.36 -18.71
C ASN A 61 8.15 -2.64 -17.48
N GLU A 62 6.82 -2.68 -17.34
CA GLU A 62 6.14 -2.09 -16.19
C GLU A 62 6.60 -2.76 -14.90
N LYS A 63 7.03 -1.95 -13.94
CA LYS A 63 7.47 -2.37 -12.62
C LYS A 63 6.76 -1.55 -11.56
N TYR A 64 5.85 -2.19 -10.86
CA TYR A 64 5.22 -1.64 -9.67
C TYR A 64 6.00 -2.06 -8.43
N MET A 65 6.25 -1.09 -7.55
CA MET A 65 6.62 -1.38 -6.18
C MET A 65 5.34 -1.44 -5.35
N GLU A 66 5.13 -2.56 -4.70
CA GLU A 66 4.01 -2.74 -3.79
C GLU A 66 3.97 -1.64 -2.73
N PRO A 67 2.78 -1.11 -2.39
CA PRO A 67 2.66 0.00 -1.46
C PRO A 67 3.17 -0.38 -0.07
N ILE A 68 4.07 0.46 0.44
CA ILE A 68 4.55 0.36 1.82
C ILE A 68 3.84 1.42 2.63
N SER A 69 3.27 1.04 3.77
CA SER A 69 2.56 1.97 4.63
C SER A 69 3.08 1.97 6.06
N ALA A 70 3.00 3.13 6.69
CA ALA A 70 3.19 3.35 8.11
C ALA A 70 1.92 3.95 8.69
N GLU A 71 1.48 3.46 9.86
CA GLU A 71 0.25 3.91 10.49
C GLU A 71 0.50 4.33 11.93
N TYR A 72 -0.26 5.30 12.38
CA TYR A 72 -0.37 5.65 13.79
C TYR A 72 -1.84 5.83 14.15
N PHE A 73 -2.27 5.24 15.28
CA PHE A 73 -3.61 5.41 15.82
C PHE A 73 -3.56 5.71 17.33
N TYR A 74 -4.42 6.61 17.75
CA TYR A 74 -4.77 6.86 19.15
C TYR A 74 -6.18 6.34 19.40
N HIS A 75 -6.35 5.46 20.38
CA HIS A 75 -7.64 4.91 20.76
C HIS A 75 -8.33 5.82 21.79
N ILE A 76 -9.39 6.49 21.37
CA ILE A 76 -10.24 7.31 22.22
C ILE A 76 -10.94 6.41 23.25
N ASN A 77 -11.38 5.24 22.79
CA ASN A 77 -12.02 4.21 23.61
C ASN A 77 -11.77 2.81 23.00
N LYS A 78 -12.39 1.76 23.58
CA LYS A 78 -12.16 0.37 23.16
C LYS A 78 -12.57 0.07 21.71
N TRP A 79 -13.56 0.79 21.19
CA TRP A 79 -14.11 0.55 19.85
C TRP A 79 -13.67 1.58 18.80
N LEU A 80 -13.17 2.76 19.20
CA LEU A 80 -12.85 3.86 18.31
C LEU A 80 -11.40 4.31 18.46
N GLY A 81 -10.67 4.29 17.36
CA GLY A 81 -9.36 4.89 17.19
C GLY A 81 -9.37 5.96 16.09
N ILE A 82 -8.58 7.00 16.25
CA ILE A 82 -8.31 8.02 15.25
C ILE A 82 -6.82 8.06 14.96
N GLY A 83 -6.44 8.31 13.73
CA GLY A 83 -5.03 8.32 13.37
C GLY A 83 -4.78 8.75 11.94
N SER A 84 -3.66 8.33 11.42
CA SER A 84 -3.28 8.58 10.04
C SER A 84 -2.49 7.42 9.46
N ILE A 85 -2.58 7.27 8.15
CA ILE A 85 -1.84 6.32 7.34
C ILE A 85 -0.99 7.11 6.37
N PHE A 86 0.30 6.82 6.31
CA PHE A 86 1.20 7.26 5.26
C PHE A 86 1.50 6.08 4.34
N VAL A 87 1.36 6.27 3.02
CA VAL A 87 1.64 5.24 2.02
C VAL A 87 2.67 5.79 1.04
N TYR A 88 3.62 4.94 0.67
CA TYR A 88 4.57 5.19 -0.40
C TYR A 88 4.48 4.09 -1.45
N GLY A 89 4.39 4.49 -2.72
CA GLY A 89 4.42 3.63 -3.89
C GLY A 89 5.31 4.20 -4.98
N ASN A 90 5.80 3.34 -5.87
CA ASN A 90 6.57 3.75 -7.05
C ASN A 90 6.18 2.87 -8.23
N HIS A 91 6.01 3.50 -9.39
CA HIS A 91 5.76 2.84 -10.66
C HIS A 91 6.77 3.30 -11.70
N LYS A 92 7.30 2.37 -12.48
CA LYS A 92 8.24 2.63 -13.59
C LYS A 92 7.78 1.90 -14.84
N GLN A 93 7.88 2.58 -15.97
CA GLN A 93 7.56 2.01 -17.29
C GLN A 93 8.51 2.56 -18.37
N GLU A 94 8.64 1.82 -19.44
CA GLU A 94 9.40 2.21 -20.62
C GLU A 94 8.45 2.49 -21.77
N LEU A 95 8.69 3.61 -22.48
CA LEU A 95 7.86 4.08 -23.61
C LEU A 95 8.54 3.77 -24.94
N TYR A 96 7.77 3.16 -25.86
CA TYR A 96 8.19 2.82 -27.21
C TYR A 96 7.23 3.40 -28.25
N ASN A 97 7.70 3.72 -29.45
CA ASN A 97 6.85 4.19 -30.54
C ASN A 97 6.23 3.01 -31.31
N ILE A 98 4.90 2.98 -31.45
CA ILE A 98 4.19 1.92 -32.20
C ILE A 98 4.45 2.00 -33.70
N TYR A 99 4.77 3.17 -34.24
CA TYR A 99 4.98 3.41 -35.66
C TYR A 99 6.38 2.98 -36.18
N SER A 100 7.28 2.57 -35.31
CA SER A 100 8.56 1.96 -35.71
C SER A 100 8.32 0.56 -36.28
N SER A 101 8.26 0.45 -37.59
CA SER A 101 7.84 -0.75 -38.36
C SER A 101 8.91 -1.82 -38.51
N LYS A 102 9.96 -1.85 -37.73
CA LYS A 102 11.02 -2.86 -37.77
C LYS A 102 11.28 -3.43 -36.41
N HIS A 103 11.30 -4.78 -36.31
CA HIS A 103 11.76 -5.60 -35.22
C HIS A 103 12.17 -4.82 -33.95
N ILE A 104 11.46 -5.07 -32.86
CA ILE A 104 11.74 -4.53 -31.53
C ILE A 104 13.22 -4.73 -31.23
N SER A 105 14.03 -3.72 -31.48
CA SER A 105 15.37 -3.61 -30.94
C SER A 105 15.28 -2.76 -29.69
N TYR A 106 16.10 -3.06 -28.69
CA TYR A 106 16.25 -2.19 -27.49
C TYR A 106 16.60 -0.73 -27.84
N ASP A 107 16.95 -0.48 -29.10
CA ASP A 107 17.27 0.83 -29.67
C ASP A 107 16.05 1.73 -29.97
N ASP A 108 14.82 1.19 -29.89
CA ASP A 108 13.59 1.92 -30.23
C ASP A 108 12.87 2.50 -28.99
N ARG A 109 13.48 2.39 -27.80
CA ARG A 109 12.95 3.03 -26.60
C ARG A 109 13.12 4.54 -26.71
N ILE A 110 12.03 5.28 -26.43
CA ILE A 110 12.01 6.73 -26.52
C ILE A 110 12.30 7.36 -25.16
N ALA A 111 11.72 6.81 -24.10
CA ALA A 111 11.82 7.39 -22.78
C ALA A 111 11.58 6.37 -21.65
N LYS A 112 12.05 6.73 -20.46
CA LYS A 112 11.70 6.08 -19.19
C LYS A 112 10.79 7.00 -18.40
N ARG A 113 9.65 6.49 -17.96
CA ARG A 113 8.69 7.20 -17.13
C ARG A 113 8.70 6.59 -15.72
N SER A 114 8.73 7.43 -14.71
CA SER A 114 8.70 7.02 -13.30
C SER A 114 7.71 7.87 -12.52
N TYR A 115 6.85 7.21 -11.75
CA TYR A 115 5.94 7.85 -10.81
C TYR A 115 6.31 7.52 -9.38
N ASN A 116 6.24 8.53 -8.50
CA ASN A 116 6.30 8.32 -7.05
C ASN A 116 5.03 8.87 -6.42
N TYR A 117 4.47 8.12 -5.49
CA TYR A 117 3.24 8.41 -4.78
C TYR A 117 3.52 8.53 -3.29
N TYR A 118 3.15 9.66 -2.72
CA TYR A 118 3.23 9.93 -1.29
C TYR A 118 1.83 10.27 -0.80
N THR A 119 1.20 9.37 -0.10
CA THR A 119 -0.20 9.50 0.33
C THR A 119 -0.29 9.69 1.83
N LEU A 120 -1.11 10.64 2.28
CA LEU A 120 -1.44 10.85 3.68
C LEU A 120 -2.96 10.80 3.84
N LEU A 121 -3.41 9.87 4.71
CA LEU A 121 -4.83 9.59 4.96
C LEU A 121 -5.14 9.74 6.45
N PRO A 122 -5.69 10.85 6.93
CA PRO A 122 -6.46 10.87 8.17
C PRO A 122 -7.48 9.74 8.18
N THR A 123 -7.49 8.94 9.25
CA THR A 123 -8.19 7.64 9.27
C THR A 123 -8.87 7.41 10.60
N VAL A 124 -10.06 6.80 10.54
CA VAL A 124 -10.81 6.30 11.70
C VAL A 124 -10.76 4.78 11.69
N LYS A 125 -10.50 4.17 12.83
CA LYS A 125 -10.46 2.72 13.05
C LYS A 125 -11.57 2.29 14.00
N PHE A 126 -12.39 1.35 13.59
CA PHE A 126 -13.47 0.77 14.37
C PHE A 126 -13.11 -0.65 14.79
N ASN A 127 -12.91 -0.88 16.09
CA ASN A 127 -12.60 -2.19 16.65
C ASN A 127 -13.90 -2.90 17.05
N PHE A 128 -14.23 -4.00 16.37
CA PHE A 128 -15.37 -4.86 16.71
C PHE A 128 -15.03 -5.82 17.84
N VAL A 129 -13.80 -6.34 17.81
CA VAL A 129 -13.25 -7.22 18.84
C VAL A 129 -11.87 -6.69 19.24
N ARG A 130 -11.67 -6.44 20.53
CA ARG A 130 -10.40 -6.00 21.09
C ARG A 130 -10.06 -6.82 22.32
N LYS A 131 -9.44 -7.99 22.08
CA LYS A 131 -8.97 -8.89 23.12
C LYS A 131 -7.45 -8.77 23.30
N LYS A 132 -6.93 -9.35 24.37
CA LYS A 132 -5.51 -9.33 24.73
C LYS A 132 -4.60 -9.80 23.58
N ASN A 133 -4.99 -10.88 22.88
CA ASN A 133 -4.15 -11.53 21.85
C ASN A 133 -4.77 -11.52 20.46
N PHE A 134 -5.96 -10.96 20.30
CA PHE A 134 -6.73 -10.99 19.06
C PHE A 134 -7.58 -9.75 18.92
N GLY A 135 -7.74 -9.25 17.71
CA GLY A 135 -8.63 -8.14 17.37
C GLY A 135 -9.25 -8.29 16.00
N LEU A 136 -10.46 -7.75 15.86
CA LEU A 136 -11.17 -7.55 14.58
C LEU A 136 -11.54 -6.09 14.48
N TYR A 137 -11.32 -5.51 13.32
CA TYR A 137 -11.58 -4.09 13.10
C TYR A 137 -11.89 -3.80 11.62
N SER A 138 -12.39 -2.59 11.37
CA SER A 138 -12.37 -1.95 10.07
C SER A 138 -11.77 -0.55 10.21
N LYS A 139 -11.37 0.06 9.09
CA LYS A 139 -10.88 1.44 9.07
C LYS A 139 -11.29 2.14 7.78
N ALA A 140 -11.51 3.44 7.88
CA ALA A 140 -11.82 4.31 6.75
C ALA A 140 -10.99 5.59 6.84
N GLY A 141 -10.32 5.95 5.77
CA GLY A 141 -9.49 7.14 5.66
C GLY A 141 -9.74 7.87 4.36
N LEU A 142 -9.64 9.20 4.41
CA LEU A 142 -9.73 10.09 3.26
C LEU A 142 -8.55 11.04 3.33
N GLY A 143 -7.96 11.36 2.18
CA GLY A 143 -6.82 12.28 2.18
C GLY A 143 -6.30 12.59 0.79
N VAL A 144 -5.01 12.79 0.67
CA VAL A 144 -4.36 13.26 -0.54
C VAL A 144 -3.11 12.47 -0.85
N THR A 145 -2.89 12.27 -2.16
CA THR A 145 -1.65 11.74 -2.72
C THR A 145 -0.91 12.84 -3.45
N TYR A 146 0.34 13.04 -3.10
CA TYR A 146 1.27 13.85 -3.87
C TYR A 146 1.99 12.93 -4.86
N ARG A 147 1.67 13.07 -6.16
CA ARG A 147 2.29 12.34 -7.27
C ARG A 147 3.38 13.19 -7.90
N THR A 148 4.54 12.58 -8.11
CA THR A 148 5.60 13.14 -8.95
C THR A 148 5.83 12.25 -10.14
N GLU A 149 5.75 12.79 -11.33
CA GLU A 149 6.08 12.14 -12.59
C GLU A 149 7.43 12.65 -13.09
N SER A 150 8.26 11.75 -13.60
CA SER A 150 9.52 12.07 -14.26
C SER A 150 9.64 11.25 -15.53
N ILE A 151 9.89 11.93 -16.67
CA ILE A 151 10.13 11.32 -17.96
C ILE A 151 11.55 11.71 -18.40
N VAL A 152 12.40 10.69 -18.59
CA VAL A 152 13.78 10.84 -19.06
C VAL A 152 13.83 10.32 -20.49
N TYR A 153 14.16 11.18 -21.44
CA TYR A 153 14.25 10.84 -22.85
C TYR A 153 15.65 10.30 -23.22
N ASP A 154 15.70 9.30 -24.09
CA ASP A 154 16.97 8.68 -24.54
C ASP A 154 17.71 9.51 -25.62
N ASP A 155 17.06 10.51 -26.22
CA ASP A 155 17.59 11.36 -27.32
C ASP A 155 18.25 12.67 -26.83
N ASN A 156 18.58 12.78 -25.55
CA ASN A 156 19.07 14.02 -24.90
C ASN A 156 18.10 15.23 -24.98
N SER A 157 16.81 15.00 -25.23
CA SER A 157 15.79 16.02 -25.05
C SER A 157 15.69 16.41 -23.57
N GLU A 158 15.12 17.59 -23.29
CA GLU A 158 14.93 18.02 -21.90
C GLU A 158 14.02 17.05 -21.12
N ASP A 159 14.47 16.64 -19.95
CA ASP A 159 13.69 15.79 -19.06
C ASP A 159 12.42 16.55 -18.62
N TYR A 160 11.31 15.82 -18.59
CA TYR A 160 10.04 16.36 -18.16
C TYR A 160 9.72 15.91 -16.72
N SER A 161 9.27 16.85 -15.89
CA SER A 161 8.80 16.53 -14.54
C SER A 161 7.51 17.28 -14.23
N GLU A 162 6.51 16.54 -13.77
CA GLU A 162 5.22 17.07 -13.35
C GLU A 162 4.88 16.62 -11.92
N LYS A 163 4.10 17.48 -11.24
CA LYS A 163 3.65 17.24 -9.87
C LYS A 163 2.14 17.45 -9.83
N ALA A 164 1.44 16.51 -9.21
CA ALA A 164 -0.01 16.58 -9.04
C ALA A 164 -0.42 16.23 -7.62
N MET A 165 -1.49 16.85 -7.15
CA MET A 165 -2.18 16.42 -5.93
C MET A 165 -3.49 15.76 -6.31
N LEU A 166 -3.69 14.54 -5.84
CA LEU A 166 -4.86 13.72 -6.11
C LEU A 166 -5.60 13.45 -4.81
N PHE A 167 -6.93 13.48 -4.85
CA PHE A 167 -7.75 12.96 -3.75
C PHE A 167 -7.58 11.44 -3.69
N ASN A 168 -7.45 10.91 -2.49
CA ASN A 168 -7.32 9.47 -2.28
C ASN A 168 -8.03 9.01 -1.01
N TRP A 169 -8.21 7.70 -0.88
CA TRP A 169 -8.97 7.10 0.19
C TRP A 169 -8.49 5.67 0.49
N GLN A 170 -8.87 5.16 1.65
CA GLN A 170 -8.70 3.78 2.07
C GLN A 170 -9.94 3.31 2.82
N LEU A 171 -10.45 2.15 2.47
CA LEU A 171 -11.51 1.46 3.18
C LEU A 171 -11.08 0.01 3.42
N SER A 172 -10.64 -0.30 4.63
CA SER A 172 -10.40 -1.68 5.05
C SER A 172 -11.69 -2.23 5.66
N LEU A 173 -12.37 -3.09 4.90
CA LEU A 173 -13.66 -3.68 5.29
C LEU A 173 -13.51 -4.59 6.51
N ILE A 174 -12.45 -5.39 6.52
CA ILE A 174 -12.13 -6.29 7.63
C ILE A 174 -10.62 -6.35 7.83
N GLY A 175 -10.19 -6.14 9.06
CA GLY A 175 -8.85 -6.35 9.54
C GLY A 175 -8.84 -7.34 10.70
N VAL A 176 -7.90 -8.26 10.66
CA VAL A 176 -7.63 -9.20 11.75
C VAL A 176 -6.24 -8.93 12.29
N GLU A 177 -6.11 -8.94 13.62
CA GLU A 177 -4.80 -8.84 14.26
C GLU A 177 -4.65 -9.90 15.34
N ALA A 178 -3.47 -10.49 15.43
CA ALA A 178 -3.17 -11.52 16.41
C ALA A 178 -1.72 -11.40 16.89
N GLY A 179 -1.48 -11.73 18.16
CA GLY A 179 -0.14 -11.68 18.74
C GLY A 179 -0.15 -11.49 20.25
N SER A 180 0.89 -10.85 20.74
CA SER A 180 0.98 -10.44 22.15
C SER A 180 0.13 -9.18 22.42
N PRO A 181 -0.03 -8.77 23.68
CA PRO A 181 -0.66 -7.49 24.01
C PRO A 181 -0.04 -6.28 23.31
N TYR A 182 1.27 -6.30 23.11
CA TYR A 182 2.05 -5.17 22.59
C TYR A 182 2.45 -5.34 21.12
N MET A 183 2.79 -6.53 20.69
CA MET A 183 3.23 -6.80 19.31
C MET A 183 2.25 -7.73 18.61
N ARG A 184 1.72 -7.32 17.45
CA ARG A 184 0.73 -8.07 16.68
C ARG A 184 1.11 -8.12 15.21
N ALA A 185 0.89 -9.25 14.58
CA ALA A 185 0.74 -9.33 13.14
C ALA A 185 -0.71 -9.01 12.78
N PHE A 186 -0.91 -8.38 11.62
CA PHE A 186 -2.25 -8.10 11.11
C PHE A 186 -2.35 -8.34 9.61
N ALA A 187 -3.56 -8.60 9.15
CA ALA A 187 -3.93 -8.64 7.76
C ALA A 187 -5.28 -7.95 7.55
N GLU A 188 -5.43 -7.30 6.42
CA GLU A 188 -6.62 -6.53 6.04
C GLU A 188 -7.06 -6.86 4.63
N LEU A 189 -8.37 -6.81 4.44
CA LEU A 189 -9.01 -6.83 3.13
C LEU A 189 -9.80 -5.53 2.97
N GLY A 190 -9.59 -4.87 1.86
CA GLY A 190 -10.24 -3.59 1.61
C GLY A 190 -10.01 -3.07 0.21
N PHE A 191 -10.14 -1.76 0.05
CA PHE A 191 -9.91 -1.04 -1.20
C PHE A 191 -9.28 0.31 -0.87
N GLY A 192 -8.42 0.79 -1.74
CA GLY A 192 -7.79 2.10 -1.63
C GLY A 192 -6.28 2.06 -1.78
N GLU A 193 -5.61 3.03 -1.19
CA GLU A 193 -4.18 3.26 -1.43
C GLU A 193 -3.25 2.28 -0.73
N GLN A 194 -3.68 1.65 0.38
CA GLN A 194 -2.91 0.56 1.00
C GLN A 194 -3.02 -0.77 0.23
N GLY A 195 -3.88 -0.83 -0.79
CA GLY A 195 -4.15 -2.02 -1.59
C GLY A 195 -5.40 -2.79 -1.17
N VAL A 196 -5.72 -3.80 -1.97
CA VAL A 196 -6.85 -4.72 -1.73
C VAL A 196 -6.54 -5.68 -0.59
N VAL A 197 -5.31 -6.14 -0.52
CA VAL A 197 -4.79 -6.96 0.60
C VAL A 197 -3.61 -6.22 1.21
N CYS A 198 -3.61 -6.10 2.53
CA CYS A 198 -2.54 -5.48 3.29
C CYS A 198 -2.16 -6.37 4.47
N ALA A 199 -0.88 -6.50 4.75
CA ALA A 199 -0.40 -7.27 5.90
C ALA A 199 0.83 -6.60 6.53
N GLY A 200 0.95 -6.69 7.86
CA GLY A 200 2.02 -6.01 8.55
C GLY A 200 2.19 -6.38 10.02
N LEU A 201 3.01 -5.58 10.68
CA LEU A 201 3.28 -5.66 12.11
C LEU A 201 2.82 -4.38 12.81
N ARG A 202 2.30 -4.54 14.01
CA ARG A 202 1.75 -3.46 14.83
C ARG A 202 2.30 -3.55 16.25
N TYR A 203 2.75 -2.42 16.76
CA TYR A 203 3.16 -2.27 18.14
C TYR A 203 2.18 -1.35 18.87
N LYS A 204 1.75 -1.76 20.07
CA LYS A 204 0.80 -1.07 20.93
C LYS A 204 1.44 -0.67 22.26
N PHE A 205 1.18 0.56 22.72
CA PHE A 205 1.75 1.13 23.94
C PHE A 205 0.83 2.17 24.60
#